data_d7b8a84fef9e87aefffaaba4ed23cda3
#
_entry.id   d7b8a84fef9e87aefffaaba4ed23cda3
#
_cell.length_a   1.000
_cell.length_b   1.000
_cell.length_c   1.000
_cell.angle_alpha   90.00
_cell.angle_beta   90.00
_cell.angle_gamma   90.00
#
_symmetry.space_group_name_H-M   'P 1'
#
loop_
_entity.id
_entity.type
_entity.pdbx_description
1 polymer ?
#
loop_
_entity_poly.entity_id
_entity_poly.type
_entity_poly.pdbx_seq_one_letter_code
_entity_poly.pdbx_strand_id
1 'polypeptide(L)'
;MYEARQLEAAGMISAFGQWIGAGAVALMLGTGMTSAQEESTNRVDAMTDWSVFEGDSPKECWAVTTFKESLNTDESGRPKAVSRGEILLMVFYRPDAKVSGQIAFTGGYPFAPGSTVSLKIGDNSFELYTEGEWAWPATPQDDGRIITSMKRGASAVLTARSARGTVTKDTFSLLGFTAATEDAGKRCSS
;
A
#
# COMPACT_ATOMS: atom_id res chain seq x y z
N MET A 1 -19.09 -6.93 -13.40
CA MET A 1 -20.23 -6.80 -12.49
C MET A 1 -19.82 -7.42 -11.15
N TYR A 2 -19.23 -6.59 -10.26
CA TYR A 2 -18.83 -7.02 -8.92
C TYR A 2 -19.72 -6.26 -7.93
N GLU A 3 -20.57 -6.98 -7.21
CA GLU A 3 -21.46 -6.40 -6.22
C GLU A 3 -20.68 -5.99 -4.96
N ALA A 4 -20.81 -4.73 -4.62
CA ALA A 4 -20.33 -4.17 -3.36
C ALA A 4 -21.29 -4.61 -2.23
N ARG A 5 -20.79 -5.32 -1.23
CA ARG A 5 -21.52 -5.55 0.04
C ARG A 5 -21.24 -4.40 0.98
N GLN A 6 -22.28 -3.60 1.16
CA GLN A 6 -22.37 -2.61 2.23
C GLN A 6 -22.60 -3.33 3.58
N LEU A 7 -21.78 -3.03 4.56
CA LEU A 7 -22.04 -3.37 5.96
C LEU A 7 -22.49 -2.08 6.67
N GLU A 8 -23.80 -2.02 6.94
CA GLU A 8 -24.41 -1.03 7.82
C GLU A 8 -24.04 -1.30 9.27
N ALA A 9 -23.46 -0.32 9.94
CA ALA A 9 -23.37 -0.29 11.39
C ALA A 9 -24.44 0.65 11.93
N ALA A 10 -25.52 0.07 12.45
CA ALA A 10 -26.61 0.78 13.11
C ALA A 10 -26.18 1.28 14.48
N GLY A 11 -26.53 2.54 14.77
CA GLY A 11 -26.28 3.22 16.03
C GLY A 11 -27.14 2.70 17.17
N MET A 12 -26.69 2.97 18.39
CA MET A 12 -27.56 3.02 19.57
C MET A 12 -27.17 4.20 20.45
N ILE A 13 -28.07 5.19 20.42
CA ILE A 13 -28.12 6.30 21.36
C ILE A 13 -28.88 5.78 22.59
N SER A 14 -28.38 5.98 23.79
CA SER A 14 -29.17 5.96 25.00
C SER A 14 -28.69 7.00 25.99
N ALA A 15 -29.68 7.72 26.49
CA ALA A 15 -29.59 8.96 27.20
C ALA A 15 -29.63 8.79 28.75
N PHE A 16 -29.30 9.90 29.42
CA PHE A 16 -29.70 10.36 30.78
C PHE A 16 -29.01 9.81 32.01
N GLY A 17 -28.47 10.75 32.78
CA GLY A 17 -28.23 10.66 34.21
C GLY A 17 -27.34 11.77 34.75
N GLN A 18 -27.90 12.96 35.05
CA GLN A 18 -27.24 13.99 35.87
C GLN A 18 -27.12 13.52 37.32
N TRP A 19 -25.93 13.63 37.91
CA TRP A 19 -25.75 13.79 39.36
C TRP A 19 -24.58 14.75 39.62
N ILE A 20 -24.92 15.80 40.39
CA ILE A 20 -24.03 16.83 40.92
C ILE A 20 -23.35 16.25 42.17
N GLY A 21 -22.02 16.34 42.24
CA GLY A 21 -21.28 15.99 43.47
C GLY A 21 -19.89 16.61 43.45
N ALA A 22 -19.58 17.44 44.41
CA ALA A 22 -18.42 18.30 44.55
C ALA A 22 -17.11 17.53 44.84
N GLY A 23 -16.01 18.03 44.29
CA GLY A 23 -14.71 18.14 44.92
C GLY A 23 -13.80 16.92 45.02
N ALA A 24 -12.85 16.83 44.07
CA ALA A 24 -11.47 16.43 44.34
C ALA A 24 -10.60 16.76 43.12
N VAL A 25 -9.67 17.69 43.27
CA VAL A 25 -8.61 17.93 42.26
C VAL A 25 -7.62 16.78 42.36
N ALA A 26 -7.77 15.78 41.51
CA ALA A 26 -6.74 14.77 41.29
C ALA A 26 -5.91 15.20 40.08
N LEU A 27 -4.64 15.58 40.30
CA LEU A 27 -3.64 15.69 39.23
C LEU A 27 -3.50 14.31 38.57
N MET A 28 -4.21 14.08 37.51
CA MET A 28 -3.94 12.96 36.61
C MET A 28 -2.74 13.32 35.75
N LEU A 29 -1.57 12.76 36.11
CA LEU A 29 -0.44 12.60 35.21
C LEU A 29 -0.93 11.79 34.02
N GLY A 30 -1.23 12.49 32.93
CA GLY A 30 -1.57 11.86 31.65
C GLY A 30 -0.38 11.07 31.13
N THR A 31 -0.37 9.76 31.39
CA THR A 31 0.47 8.85 30.63
C THR A 31 -0.06 8.87 29.20
N GLY A 32 0.63 9.62 28.33
CA GLY A 32 0.41 9.58 26.90
C GLY A 32 0.57 8.14 26.45
N MET A 33 -0.53 7.47 26.11
CA MET A 33 -0.49 6.25 25.33
C MET A 33 0.03 6.63 23.94
N THR A 34 1.34 6.43 23.74
CA THR A 34 1.88 6.33 22.40
C THR A 34 1.16 5.14 21.76
N SER A 35 0.27 5.40 20.81
CA SER A 35 -0.20 4.36 19.90
C SER A 35 1.03 3.83 19.18
N ALA A 36 1.62 2.74 19.67
CA ALA A 36 2.50 1.92 18.87
C ALA A 36 1.63 1.48 17.68
N GLN A 37 1.99 1.89 16.46
CA GLN A 37 1.45 1.28 15.26
C GLN A 37 1.65 -0.22 15.44
N GLU A 38 0.57 -0.99 15.44
CA GLU A 38 0.66 -2.45 15.47
C GLU A 38 1.43 -2.87 14.22
N GLU A 39 2.69 -3.23 14.43
CA GLU A 39 3.48 -3.87 13.38
C GLU A 39 2.72 -5.15 13.00
N SER A 40 2.35 -5.30 11.71
CA SER A 40 1.56 -6.43 11.24
C SER A 40 2.21 -7.74 11.70
N THR A 41 1.51 -8.50 12.53
CA THR A 41 1.98 -9.78 13.09
C THR A 41 2.20 -10.85 12.02
N ASN A 42 1.79 -10.58 10.76
CA ASN A 42 1.84 -11.50 9.63
C ASN A 42 3.15 -11.43 8.83
N ARG A 43 4.13 -10.61 9.28
CA ARG A 43 5.45 -10.55 8.65
C ARG A 43 6.22 -11.81 8.97
N VAL A 44 6.57 -12.57 7.93
CA VAL A 44 7.23 -13.87 8.06
C VAL A 44 8.71 -13.83 7.67
N ASP A 45 9.14 -12.86 6.85
CA ASP A 45 10.54 -12.70 6.45
C ASP A 45 10.87 -11.26 6.01
N ALA A 46 12.16 -10.96 5.85
CA ALA A 46 12.68 -9.69 5.33
C ALA A 46 13.94 -9.91 4.48
N MET A 47 13.92 -9.41 3.26
CA MET A 47 14.94 -9.56 2.24
C MET A 47 15.46 -8.18 1.82
N THR A 48 16.47 -7.66 2.54
CA THR A 48 17.06 -6.33 2.32
C THR A 48 15.99 -5.21 2.45
N ASP A 49 15.45 -4.71 1.32
CA ASP A 49 14.47 -3.63 1.28
C ASP A 49 13.02 -4.13 1.13
N TRP A 50 12.81 -5.43 1.10
CA TRP A 50 11.52 -6.08 0.93
C TRP A 50 11.15 -6.91 2.15
N SER A 51 9.89 -6.87 2.54
CA SER A 51 9.30 -7.72 3.59
C SER A 51 8.32 -8.71 2.97
N VAL A 52 8.25 -9.91 3.55
CA VAL A 52 7.31 -10.96 3.14
C VAL A 52 6.28 -11.17 4.24
N PHE A 53 5.03 -11.25 3.84
CA PHE A 53 3.89 -11.44 4.72
C PHE A 53 3.07 -12.64 4.24
N GLU A 54 2.37 -13.27 5.18
CA GLU A 54 1.51 -14.42 4.94
C GLU A 54 0.22 -14.30 5.74
N GLY A 55 -0.93 -14.51 5.10
CA GLY A 55 -2.24 -14.59 5.70
C GLY A 55 -2.87 -15.96 5.40
N ASP A 56 -3.65 -16.50 6.35
CA ASP A 56 -4.15 -17.87 6.30
C ASP A 56 -5.63 -17.98 5.92
N SER A 57 -6.41 -16.91 6.05
CA SER A 57 -7.86 -16.99 5.81
C SER A 57 -8.44 -15.73 5.17
N PRO A 58 -8.49 -15.65 3.82
CA PRO A 58 -8.01 -16.62 2.84
C PRO A 58 -6.48 -16.69 2.77
N LYS A 59 -5.93 -17.78 2.22
CA LYS A 59 -4.48 -17.93 2.02
C LYS A 59 -4.00 -16.85 1.04
N GLU A 60 -3.11 -15.99 1.52
CA GLU A 60 -2.51 -14.92 0.76
C GLU A 60 -1.07 -14.68 1.19
N CYS A 61 -0.16 -14.53 0.26
CA CYS A 61 1.22 -14.16 0.54
C CYS A 61 1.59 -12.92 -0.28
N TRP A 62 2.37 -12.02 0.29
CA TRP A 62 2.81 -10.85 -0.47
C TRP A 62 4.20 -10.41 -0.08
N ALA A 63 4.94 -9.91 -1.07
CA ALA A 63 6.15 -9.15 -0.87
C ALA A 63 5.82 -7.67 -0.95
N VAL A 64 6.36 -6.84 -0.07
CA VAL A 64 6.10 -5.41 -0.01
C VAL A 64 7.36 -4.62 0.31
N THR A 65 7.45 -3.42 -0.25
CA THR A 65 8.47 -2.42 0.07
C THR A 65 7.87 -1.02 0.18
N THR A 66 8.55 -0.14 0.90
CA THR A 66 8.25 1.28 0.97
C THR A 66 9.21 2.07 0.07
N PHE A 67 8.85 3.33 -0.22
CA PHE A 67 9.69 4.21 -1.04
C PHE A 67 11.02 4.54 -0.36
N LYS A 68 12.05 4.85 -1.15
CA LYS A 68 13.33 5.40 -0.71
C LYS A 68 13.38 6.92 -0.89
N GLU A 69 12.76 7.41 -1.97
CA GLU A 69 12.64 8.83 -2.28
C GLU A 69 11.23 9.13 -2.74
N SER A 70 10.72 10.28 -2.34
CA SER A 70 9.39 10.77 -2.74
C SER A 70 9.45 12.26 -3.06
N LEU A 71 9.04 12.61 -4.26
CA LEU A 71 8.92 14.00 -4.72
C LEU A 71 7.45 14.29 -5.00
N ASN A 72 6.95 15.40 -4.44
CA ASN A 72 5.60 15.90 -4.69
C ASN A 72 5.69 17.30 -5.31
N THR A 73 5.01 17.51 -6.43
CA THR A 73 5.00 18.78 -7.15
C THR A 73 3.59 19.21 -7.51
N ASP A 74 3.41 20.48 -7.83
CA ASP A 74 2.25 20.93 -8.59
C ASP A 74 2.39 20.57 -10.08
N GLU A 75 1.38 20.86 -10.88
CA GLU A 75 1.38 20.58 -12.33
C GLU A 75 2.44 21.38 -13.11
N SER A 76 2.98 22.46 -12.52
CA SER A 76 4.09 23.23 -13.10
C SER A 76 5.47 22.70 -12.69
N GLY A 77 5.53 21.61 -11.94
CA GLY A 77 6.77 20.99 -11.47
C GLY A 77 7.38 21.64 -10.22
N ARG A 78 6.69 22.59 -9.56
CA ARG A 78 7.18 23.22 -8.33
C ARG A 78 6.93 22.30 -7.13
N PRO A 79 7.90 22.16 -6.21
CA PRO A 79 7.74 21.35 -5.01
C PRO A 79 6.50 21.78 -4.20
N LYS A 80 5.76 20.77 -3.71
CA LYS A 80 4.52 20.96 -2.94
C LYS A 80 4.55 20.09 -1.70
N ALA A 81 4.41 20.70 -0.53
CA ALA A 81 4.25 19.97 0.72
C ALA A 81 2.84 19.35 0.79
N VAL A 82 2.76 18.03 0.99
CA VAL A 82 1.51 17.28 1.11
C VAL A 82 1.64 16.22 2.20
N SER A 83 0.51 15.88 2.84
CA SER A 83 0.40 14.69 3.68
C SER A 83 -0.14 13.55 2.83
N ARG A 84 0.48 12.38 2.95
CA ARG A 84 0.09 11.15 2.25
C ARG A 84 -0.08 10.02 3.28
N GLY A 85 -0.89 9.03 2.94
CA GLY A 85 -0.92 7.75 3.63
C GLY A 85 0.29 6.88 3.29
N GLU A 86 0.14 5.58 3.44
CA GLU A 86 1.22 4.63 3.12
C GLU A 86 1.51 4.60 1.62
N ILE A 87 2.80 4.55 1.29
CA ILE A 87 3.30 4.49 -0.09
C ILE A 87 3.99 3.15 -0.26
N LEU A 88 3.30 2.21 -0.92
CA LEU A 88 3.70 0.81 -0.98
C LEU A 88 3.73 0.29 -2.42
N LEU A 89 4.75 -0.51 -2.71
CA LEU A 89 4.83 -1.34 -3.91
C LEU A 89 4.82 -2.79 -3.47
N MET A 90 3.89 -3.59 -4.04
CA MET A 90 3.55 -4.93 -3.57
C MET A 90 3.47 -5.93 -4.70
N VAL A 91 3.70 -7.22 -4.37
CA VAL A 91 3.43 -8.36 -5.25
C VAL A 91 2.64 -9.40 -4.48
N PHE A 92 1.45 -9.74 -4.97
CA PHE A 92 0.51 -10.64 -4.33
C PHE A 92 0.47 -12.03 -4.97
N TYR A 93 0.29 -13.04 -4.12
CA TYR A 93 0.02 -14.44 -4.47
C TYR A 93 -1.24 -14.88 -3.70
N ARG A 94 -2.30 -15.26 -4.42
CA ARG A 94 -3.61 -15.67 -3.87
C ARG A 94 -4.05 -16.95 -4.56
N PRO A 95 -3.71 -18.14 -4.02
CA PRO A 95 -3.98 -19.43 -4.69
C PRO A 95 -5.46 -19.63 -4.99
N ASP A 96 -6.36 -19.32 -4.06
CA ASP A 96 -7.81 -19.48 -4.21
C ASP A 96 -8.38 -18.63 -5.36
N ALA A 97 -7.78 -17.47 -5.60
CA ALA A 97 -8.14 -16.58 -6.71
C ALA A 97 -7.32 -16.83 -7.99
N LYS A 98 -6.42 -17.82 -8.00
CA LYS A 98 -5.48 -18.12 -9.10
C LYS A 98 -4.60 -16.93 -9.47
N VAL A 99 -4.27 -16.08 -8.49
CA VAL A 99 -3.36 -14.95 -8.64
C VAL A 99 -1.95 -15.42 -8.29
N SER A 100 -1.01 -15.24 -9.22
CA SER A 100 0.38 -15.60 -9.05
C SER A 100 1.28 -14.46 -9.53
N GLY A 101 1.63 -13.57 -8.60
CA GLY A 101 2.50 -12.46 -8.88
C GLY A 101 1.78 -11.22 -9.43
N GLN A 102 0.71 -10.75 -8.78
CA GLN A 102 0.03 -9.51 -9.13
C GLN A 102 0.74 -8.30 -8.52
N ILE A 103 1.17 -7.36 -9.37
CA ILE A 103 1.72 -6.06 -8.94
C ILE A 103 0.58 -5.17 -8.45
N ALA A 104 0.80 -4.48 -7.32
CA ALA A 104 -0.06 -3.41 -6.83
C ALA A 104 0.77 -2.26 -6.27
N PHE A 105 0.27 -1.05 -6.49
CA PHE A 105 0.86 0.18 -5.96
C PHE A 105 -0.20 1.03 -5.27
N THR A 106 0.12 1.59 -4.12
CA THR A 106 -0.64 2.69 -3.53
C THR A 106 0.27 3.90 -3.31
N GLY A 107 -0.25 5.06 -3.69
CA GLY A 107 0.41 6.34 -3.47
C GLY A 107 0.05 7.01 -2.16
N GLY A 108 -0.83 6.40 -1.34
CA GLY A 108 -1.35 6.97 -0.10
C GLY A 108 -2.32 8.13 -0.32
N TYR A 109 -3.04 8.11 -1.43
CA TYR A 109 -4.07 9.10 -1.79
C TYR A 109 -4.95 8.56 -2.94
N PRO A 110 -6.20 9.06 -3.10
CA PRO A 110 -6.99 8.77 -4.28
C PRO A 110 -6.36 9.33 -5.55
N PHE A 111 -6.17 8.50 -6.57
CA PHE A 111 -5.65 8.90 -7.87
C PHE A 111 -6.66 9.77 -8.64
N ALA A 112 -6.17 10.60 -9.55
CA ALA A 112 -7.03 11.40 -10.42
C ALA A 112 -7.90 10.47 -11.29
N PRO A 113 -9.22 10.70 -11.38
CA PRO A 113 -10.11 9.86 -12.17
C PRO A 113 -9.64 9.71 -13.61
N GLY A 114 -9.59 8.46 -14.10
CA GLY A 114 -9.16 8.14 -15.47
C GLY A 114 -7.66 8.33 -15.74
N SER A 115 -6.85 8.61 -14.71
CA SER A 115 -5.40 8.66 -14.87
C SER A 115 -4.78 7.26 -14.73
N THR A 116 -3.55 7.13 -15.20
CA THR A 116 -2.69 5.96 -14.96
C THR A 116 -1.50 6.33 -14.09
N VAL A 117 -0.80 5.31 -13.58
CA VAL A 117 0.51 5.44 -12.95
C VAL A 117 1.55 4.93 -13.92
N SER A 118 2.53 5.76 -14.26
CA SER A 118 3.68 5.33 -15.06
C SER A 118 4.72 4.68 -14.15
N LEU A 119 5.08 3.44 -14.46
CA LEU A 119 6.13 2.67 -13.78
C LEU A 119 7.35 2.55 -14.70
N LYS A 120 8.49 3.09 -14.26
CA LYS A 120 9.75 3.01 -14.98
C LYS A 120 10.77 2.15 -14.23
N ILE A 121 11.40 1.18 -14.94
CA ILE A 121 12.45 0.29 -14.43
C ILE A 121 13.57 0.26 -15.47
N GLY A 122 14.69 0.94 -15.19
CA GLY A 122 15.73 1.16 -16.20
C GLY A 122 15.16 1.84 -17.43
N ASP A 123 15.28 1.19 -18.61
CA ASP A 123 14.75 1.70 -19.89
C ASP A 123 13.32 1.22 -20.17
N ASN A 124 12.75 0.33 -19.37
CA ASN A 124 11.39 -0.16 -19.55
C ASN A 124 10.38 0.75 -18.88
N SER A 125 9.26 1.00 -19.56
CA SER A 125 8.13 1.75 -19.04
C SER A 125 6.84 0.93 -19.16
N PHE A 126 6.01 1.00 -18.11
CA PHE A 126 4.73 0.30 -18.00
C PHE A 126 3.68 1.26 -17.48
N GLU A 127 2.40 0.97 -17.78
CA GLU A 127 1.26 1.73 -17.25
C GLU A 127 0.46 0.85 -16.29
N LEU A 128 0.11 1.42 -15.11
CA LEU A 128 -0.80 0.81 -14.17
C LEU A 128 -2.12 1.58 -14.19
N TYR A 129 -3.23 0.87 -14.20
CA TYR A 129 -4.58 1.44 -14.18
C TYR A 129 -5.01 1.70 -12.75
N THR A 130 -5.67 2.84 -12.52
CA THR A 130 -6.01 3.31 -11.18
C THR A 130 -7.48 3.08 -10.84
N GLU A 131 -7.74 2.66 -9.60
CA GLU A 131 -9.06 2.64 -8.99
C GLU A 131 -8.94 3.04 -7.51
N GLY A 132 -9.57 4.16 -7.12
CA GLY A 132 -9.43 4.71 -5.79
C GLY A 132 -7.98 5.08 -5.47
N GLU A 133 -7.41 4.44 -4.46
CA GLU A 133 -6.03 4.64 -3.99
C GLU A 133 -5.04 3.59 -4.52
N TRP A 134 -5.52 2.68 -5.36
CA TRP A 134 -4.74 1.57 -5.86
C TRP A 134 -4.48 1.65 -7.36
N ALA A 135 -3.37 1.08 -7.78
CA ALA A 135 -3.01 0.93 -9.19
C ALA A 135 -2.39 -0.45 -9.45
N TRP A 136 -2.74 -1.08 -10.58
CA TRP A 136 -2.24 -2.37 -11.02
C TRP A 136 -2.22 -2.51 -12.54
N PRO A 137 -1.42 -3.45 -13.09
CA PRO A 137 -1.38 -3.72 -14.52
C PRO A 137 -2.73 -4.22 -15.05
N ALA A 138 -2.96 -4.05 -16.34
CA ALA A 138 -4.22 -4.45 -16.99
C ALA A 138 -4.41 -5.97 -17.06
N THR A 139 -3.32 -6.73 -17.14
CA THR A 139 -3.36 -8.17 -17.40
C THR A 139 -2.28 -8.93 -16.64
N PRO A 140 -2.49 -10.24 -16.35
CA PRO A 140 -1.46 -11.10 -15.74
C PRO A 140 -0.16 -11.18 -16.58
N GLN A 141 -0.25 -11.00 -17.91
CA GLN A 141 0.91 -10.95 -18.78
C GLN A 141 1.76 -9.70 -18.52
N ASP A 142 1.12 -8.57 -18.24
CA ASP A 142 1.81 -7.33 -17.88
C ASP A 142 2.46 -7.46 -16.51
N ASP A 143 1.80 -8.09 -15.53
CA ASP A 143 2.41 -8.44 -14.24
C ASP A 143 3.72 -9.23 -14.45
N GLY A 144 3.70 -10.28 -15.25
CA GLY A 144 4.87 -11.11 -15.55
C GLY A 144 6.01 -10.33 -16.21
N ARG A 145 5.71 -9.39 -17.11
CA ARG A 145 6.69 -8.51 -17.76
C ARG A 145 7.31 -7.53 -16.76
N ILE A 146 6.51 -6.95 -15.89
CA ILE A 146 6.96 -6.04 -14.84
C ILE A 146 7.85 -6.78 -13.85
N ILE A 147 7.43 -7.93 -13.33
CA ILE A 147 8.22 -8.77 -12.42
C ILE A 147 9.57 -9.15 -13.04
N THR A 148 9.57 -9.51 -14.34
CA THR A 148 10.82 -9.83 -15.05
C THR A 148 11.75 -8.62 -15.12
N SER A 149 11.22 -7.42 -15.35
CA SER A 149 12.00 -6.18 -15.36
C SER A 149 12.50 -5.81 -13.97
N MET A 150 11.66 -5.97 -12.93
CA MET A 150 12.03 -5.71 -11.52
C MET A 150 13.17 -6.63 -11.05
N LYS A 151 13.16 -7.92 -11.42
CA LYS A 151 14.23 -8.88 -11.08
C LYS A 151 15.61 -8.47 -11.65
N ARG A 152 15.64 -7.65 -12.69
CA ARG A 152 16.89 -7.19 -13.36
C ARG A 152 17.23 -5.74 -13.05
N GLY A 153 16.30 -5.00 -12.48
CA GLY A 153 16.43 -3.57 -12.18
C GLY A 153 17.04 -3.33 -10.81
N ALA A 154 17.61 -2.14 -10.62
CA ALA A 154 18.07 -1.67 -9.32
C ALA A 154 16.99 -0.86 -8.57
N SER A 155 16.13 -0.18 -9.31
CA SER A 155 15.05 0.65 -8.76
C SER A 155 13.83 0.66 -9.69
N ALA A 156 12.67 0.93 -9.09
CA ALA A 156 11.41 1.20 -9.77
C ALA A 156 10.96 2.61 -9.43
N VAL A 157 10.56 3.40 -10.44
CA VAL A 157 10.09 4.78 -10.28
C VAL A 157 8.64 4.85 -10.73
N LEU A 158 7.75 5.22 -9.80
CA LEU A 158 6.32 5.39 -10.07
C LEU A 158 5.95 6.87 -10.09
N THR A 159 5.35 7.30 -11.20
CA THR A 159 4.88 8.68 -11.37
C THR A 159 3.37 8.66 -11.51
N ALA A 160 2.68 9.45 -10.69
CA ALA A 160 1.23 9.46 -10.61
C ALA A 160 0.67 10.87 -10.38
N ARG A 161 -0.63 11.03 -10.52
CA ARG A 161 -1.36 12.25 -10.22
C ARG A 161 -2.50 11.97 -9.24
N SER A 162 -2.54 12.73 -8.16
CA SER A 162 -3.64 12.66 -7.19
C SER A 162 -4.91 13.36 -7.71
N ALA A 163 -6.06 13.01 -7.13
CA ALA A 163 -7.34 13.69 -7.38
C ALA A 163 -7.29 15.21 -7.09
N ARG A 164 -6.31 15.67 -6.29
CA ARG A 164 -6.06 17.09 -5.98
C ARG A 164 -5.05 17.75 -6.91
N GLY A 165 -4.64 17.09 -8.00
CA GLY A 165 -3.70 17.62 -9.00
C GLY A 165 -2.23 17.61 -8.56
N THR A 166 -1.88 16.96 -7.44
CA THR A 166 -0.46 16.79 -7.07
C THR A 166 0.16 15.72 -7.95
N VAL A 167 1.29 16.01 -8.57
CA VAL A 167 2.12 15.04 -9.28
C VAL A 167 3.11 14.47 -8.29
N THR A 168 3.17 13.14 -8.18
CA THR A 168 4.08 12.41 -7.29
C THR A 168 5.06 11.58 -8.10
N LYS A 169 6.28 11.46 -7.58
CA LYS A 169 7.31 10.58 -8.12
C LYS A 169 7.97 9.85 -6.97
N ASP A 170 7.70 8.55 -6.86
CA ASP A 170 8.16 7.70 -5.78
C ASP A 170 9.17 6.69 -6.32
N THR A 171 10.34 6.60 -5.68
CA THR A 171 11.43 5.69 -6.06
C THR A 171 11.52 4.56 -5.04
N PHE A 172 11.48 3.33 -5.51
CA PHE A 172 11.60 2.10 -4.72
C PHE A 172 12.88 1.37 -5.05
N SER A 173 13.53 0.81 -4.04
CA SER A 173 14.66 -0.10 -4.23
C SER A 173 14.16 -1.48 -4.65
N LEU A 174 14.89 -2.12 -5.57
CA LEU A 174 14.65 -3.51 -5.97
C LEU A 174 15.64 -4.49 -5.32
N LEU A 175 16.45 -4.03 -4.36
CA LEU A 175 17.35 -4.90 -3.60
C LEU A 175 16.52 -5.85 -2.69
N GLY A 176 16.68 -7.15 -2.91
CA GLY A 176 15.91 -8.18 -2.22
C GLY A 176 14.61 -8.60 -2.92
N PHE A 177 14.16 -7.88 -3.95
CA PHE A 177 12.92 -8.16 -4.67
C PHE A 177 12.78 -9.61 -5.13
N THR A 178 13.83 -10.13 -5.81
CA THR A 178 13.80 -11.51 -6.34
C THR A 178 13.60 -12.52 -5.22
N ALA A 179 14.37 -12.43 -4.13
CA ALA A 179 14.29 -13.35 -3.02
C ALA A 179 12.91 -13.25 -2.32
N ALA A 180 12.41 -12.03 -2.09
CA ALA A 180 11.12 -11.81 -1.44
C ALA A 180 9.94 -12.36 -2.25
N THR A 181 9.93 -12.13 -3.57
CA THR A 181 8.85 -12.64 -4.43
C THR A 181 8.90 -14.15 -4.61
N GLU A 182 10.08 -14.76 -4.64
CA GLU A 182 10.25 -16.21 -4.68
C GLU A 182 9.82 -16.88 -3.37
N ASP A 183 10.12 -16.27 -2.22
CA ASP A 183 9.68 -16.77 -0.92
C ASP A 183 8.15 -16.66 -0.78
N ALA A 184 7.56 -15.50 -1.07
CA ALA A 184 6.11 -15.32 -1.06
C ALA A 184 5.40 -16.32 -1.99
N GLY A 185 5.90 -16.51 -3.20
CA GLY A 185 5.37 -17.48 -4.16
C GLY A 185 5.43 -18.93 -3.67
N LYS A 186 6.53 -19.33 -3.02
CA LYS A 186 6.68 -20.68 -2.43
C LYS A 186 5.68 -20.92 -1.30
N ARG A 187 5.51 -19.98 -0.38
CA ARG A 187 4.57 -20.06 0.75
C ARG A 187 3.13 -20.23 0.29
N CYS A 188 2.76 -19.58 -0.79
CA CYS A 188 1.41 -19.64 -1.37
C CYS A 188 1.24 -20.70 -2.47
N SER A 189 2.24 -21.53 -2.74
CA SER A 189 2.13 -22.68 -3.65
C SER A 189 2.12 -24.04 -2.93
N SER A 190 2.28 -24.03 -1.60
CA SER A 190 2.28 -25.22 -0.73
C SER A 190 0.90 -25.53 -0.16
#